data_119a96b39264090d8ca6aadf5d1e2a73
#
_entry.id   119a96b39264090d8ca6aadf5d1e2a73
#
_cell.length_a   1.000
_cell.length_b   1.000
_cell.length_c   1.000
_cell.angle_alpha   90.00
_cell.angle_beta   90.00
_cell.angle_gamma   90.00
#
_symmetry.space_group_name_H-M   'P 1'
#
loop_
_entity.id
_entity.type
_entity.pdbx_description
1 polymer ?
#
loop_
_entity_poly.entity_id
_entity_poly.type
_entity_poly.pdbx_seq_one_letter_code
_entity_poly.pdbx_strand_id
1 'polypeptide(L)'
;RGSWDVQHHTQSGGTAIFTNYDGGAAGENGSSLIQLEANAGIRGITLAQLNIASDGFSVDNPRKTPFLIQGQGPKVYIVNVTIAVGDKGIDLASYDTSGHYVDYLGGVPLRAGIWVGGGAEGGFIRNMQLNPHYGSRLPEGGQGYPAVFMMRFVQSNCSALKFADVKNQTIFNNFVYGSVYGIHFLKDAITGKYPGEMTVIGHGSDGCTYSLFVEDADKNTKIIAINSELVNTKIPNEPVRSYVLMGDKVNTDKVHPDAKLILYNSAFWGSPVFGAIINNGIVSFQQANFSRSGTQGVDVRGGKAHVFTSYFAQKIVEGTNGSEGYARLGIQGKSIEFTNNYYISGFRFNKSGEGLIYGSDKK
;
A
#
# COMPACT_ATOMS: atom_id res chain seq x y z
N ARG A 1 -23.34 -3.40 18.33
CA ARG A 1 -22.13 -3.19 19.15
C ARG A 1 -21.73 -4.52 19.76
N GLY A 2 -20.49 -4.97 19.50
CA GLY A 2 -19.93 -6.18 20.08
C GLY A 2 -18.83 -5.88 21.09
N SER A 3 -18.28 -6.92 21.66
CA SER A 3 -17.05 -6.88 22.44
C SER A 3 -15.87 -7.28 21.54
N TRP A 4 -14.73 -6.64 21.72
CA TRP A 4 -13.54 -6.84 20.89
C TRP A 4 -12.30 -6.95 21.78
N ASP A 5 -11.59 -8.05 21.62
CA ASP A 5 -10.35 -8.34 22.35
C ASP A 5 -9.34 -8.91 21.37
N VAL A 6 -8.25 -8.20 21.13
CA VAL A 6 -7.17 -8.58 20.23
C VAL A 6 -5.83 -8.52 20.94
N GLN A 7 -5.12 -9.63 20.91
CA GLN A 7 -3.77 -9.75 21.43
C GLN A 7 -2.81 -10.21 20.33
N HIS A 8 -1.84 -9.39 19.98
CA HIS A 8 -0.73 -9.72 19.09
C HIS A 8 -1.14 -10.62 17.90
N HIS A 9 -1.95 -10.10 17.00
CA HIS A 9 -2.51 -10.80 15.82
C HIS A 9 -3.44 -11.97 16.15
N THR A 10 -3.97 -12.01 17.35
CA THR A 10 -4.88 -13.06 17.81
C THR A 10 -6.08 -12.41 18.43
N GLN A 11 -7.25 -12.91 18.16
CA GLN A 11 -8.44 -12.58 18.91
C GLN A 11 -8.74 -13.70 19.90
N SER A 12 -8.59 -13.40 21.19
CA SER A 12 -8.77 -14.36 22.26
C SER A 12 -10.21 -14.43 22.76
N GLY A 13 -11.03 -13.44 22.44
CA GLY A 13 -12.41 -13.35 22.91
C GLY A 13 -13.23 -12.32 22.16
N GLY A 14 -14.46 -12.06 22.61
CA GLY A 14 -15.34 -11.05 22.04
C GLY A 14 -16.40 -11.63 21.10
N THR A 15 -17.08 -10.76 20.38
CA THR A 15 -18.14 -11.12 19.44
C THR A 15 -17.55 -11.48 18.09
N ALA A 16 -17.69 -12.73 17.66
CA ALA A 16 -17.25 -13.19 16.34
C ALA A 16 -18.45 -13.60 15.48
N ILE A 17 -18.40 -13.25 14.22
CA ILE A 17 -19.35 -13.66 13.18
C ILE A 17 -18.57 -14.54 12.20
N PHE A 18 -18.87 -15.83 12.22
CA PHE A 18 -18.41 -16.77 11.21
C PHE A 18 -19.43 -16.85 10.09
N THR A 19 -18.96 -16.71 8.86
CA THR A 19 -19.86 -16.66 7.71
C THR A 19 -19.36 -17.52 6.55
N ASN A 20 -20.33 -18.10 5.83
CA ASN A 20 -20.10 -18.75 4.53
C ASN A 20 -20.67 -17.90 3.38
N TYR A 21 -20.90 -16.63 3.62
CA TYR A 21 -21.42 -15.73 2.61
C TYR A 21 -20.42 -15.53 1.46
N ASP A 22 -20.88 -15.75 0.24
CA ASP A 22 -20.06 -15.68 -0.98
C ASP A 22 -20.68 -14.80 -2.09
N GLY A 23 -21.74 -14.05 -1.76
CA GLY A 23 -22.47 -13.22 -2.72
C GLY A 23 -23.64 -13.94 -3.40
N GLY A 24 -23.92 -15.18 -3.03
CA GLY A 24 -25.01 -15.97 -3.61
C GLY A 24 -24.82 -16.20 -5.12
N ALA A 25 -25.89 -16.13 -5.89
CA ALA A 25 -25.84 -16.34 -7.35
C ALA A 25 -25.00 -15.33 -8.12
N ALA A 26 -24.75 -14.14 -7.55
CA ALA A 26 -23.91 -13.10 -8.17
C ALA A 26 -22.41 -13.26 -7.85
N GLY A 27 -22.04 -14.17 -6.93
CA GLY A 27 -20.65 -14.41 -6.54
C GLY A 27 -19.94 -13.14 -6.10
N GLU A 28 -18.74 -12.88 -6.61
CA GLU A 28 -17.95 -11.69 -6.25
C GLU A 28 -18.60 -10.33 -6.59
N ASN A 29 -19.62 -10.32 -7.44
CA ASN A 29 -20.38 -9.13 -7.82
C ASN A 29 -21.69 -8.98 -7.00
N GLY A 30 -21.93 -9.86 -6.04
CA GLY A 30 -23.05 -9.78 -5.12
C GLY A 30 -22.92 -8.64 -4.12
N SER A 31 -23.99 -8.44 -3.33
CA SER A 31 -23.98 -7.45 -2.25
C SER A 31 -22.96 -7.80 -1.18
N SER A 32 -22.44 -6.82 -0.49
CA SER A 32 -21.59 -7.03 0.70
C SER A 32 -22.37 -7.64 1.86
N LEU A 33 -21.69 -8.40 2.71
CA LEU A 33 -22.32 -9.02 3.89
C LEU A 33 -22.94 -7.98 4.83
N ILE A 34 -22.22 -6.88 5.04
CA ILE A 34 -22.65 -5.77 5.89
C ILE A 34 -22.65 -4.50 5.03
N GLN A 35 -23.79 -3.83 4.97
CA GLN A 35 -23.96 -2.56 4.28
C GLN A 35 -24.25 -1.47 5.31
N LEU A 36 -23.48 -0.39 5.25
CA LEU A 36 -23.54 0.73 6.18
C LEU A 36 -24.11 1.94 5.44
N GLU A 37 -25.32 2.35 5.75
CA GLU A 37 -25.91 3.57 5.23
C GLU A 37 -25.24 4.82 5.82
N ALA A 38 -25.59 5.99 5.33
CA ALA A 38 -25.09 7.26 5.82
C ALA A 38 -25.24 7.39 7.35
N ASN A 39 -24.19 7.85 8.03
CA ASN A 39 -24.08 7.98 9.48
C ASN A 39 -24.17 6.66 10.27
N ALA A 40 -24.17 5.51 9.59
CA ALA A 40 -24.18 4.21 10.23
C ALA A 40 -22.75 3.69 10.46
N GLY A 41 -22.60 2.71 11.33
CA GLY A 41 -21.31 2.08 11.55
C GLY A 41 -21.36 0.78 12.31
N ILE A 42 -20.21 0.13 12.36
CA ILE A 42 -19.99 -1.13 13.04
C ILE A 42 -18.84 -1.01 14.06
N ARG A 43 -19.01 -1.63 15.20
CA ARG A 43 -18.01 -1.56 16.25
C ARG A 43 -17.90 -2.85 17.06
N GLY A 44 -16.65 -3.27 17.34
CA GLY A 44 -16.36 -4.27 18.35
C GLY A 44 -16.70 -5.69 17.93
N ILE A 45 -16.39 -6.09 16.70
CA ILE A 45 -16.67 -7.44 16.19
C ILE A 45 -15.48 -8.02 15.43
N THR A 46 -15.48 -9.35 15.34
CA THR A 46 -14.65 -10.09 14.38
C THR A 46 -15.51 -10.71 13.30
N LEU A 47 -15.03 -10.63 12.09
CA LEU A 47 -15.58 -11.31 10.91
C LEU A 47 -14.60 -12.37 10.43
N ALA A 48 -15.08 -13.58 10.17
CA ALA A 48 -14.29 -14.63 9.55
C ALA A 48 -15.11 -15.36 8.49
N GLN A 49 -14.61 -15.35 7.26
CA GLN A 49 -15.22 -16.03 6.13
C GLN A 49 -14.67 -17.45 6.03
N LEU A 50 -15.49 -18.45 6.40
CA LEU A 50 -15.03 -19.84 6.54
C LEU A 50 -14.96 -20.59 5.22
N ASN A 51 -15.77 -20.23 4.22
CA ASN A 51 -15.81 -20.88 2.92
C ASN A 51 -14.75 -20.36 1.93
N ILE A 52 -13.81 -19.56 2.40
CA ILE A 52 -12.75 -18.96 1.55
C ILE A 52 -11.86 -20.04 0.92
N ALA A 53 -11.68 -21.16 1.62
CA ALA A 53 -10.83 -22.28 1.21
C ALA A 53 -11.55 -23.64 1.36
N SER A 54 -12.82 -23.72 0.94
CA SER A 54 -13.63 -24.93 0.89
C SER A 54 -14.08 -25.23 -0.54
N ASP A 55 -14.63 -26.42 -0.77
CA ASP A 55 -15.27 -26.82 -2.04
C ASP A 55 -14.37 -26.61 -3.28
N GLY A 56 -13.12 -27.05 -3.21
CA GLY A 56 -12.14 -26.93 -4.28
C GLY A 56 -11.32 -25.63 -4.27
N PHE A 57 -11.57 -24.73 -3.33
CA PHE A 57 -10.73 -23.57 -3.08
C PHE A 57 -9.69 -23.84 -1.99
N SER A 58 -8.64 -23.04 -1.97
CA SER A 58 -7.57 -23.07 -0.96
C SER A 58 -7.12 -21.66 -0.64
N VAL A 59 -6.31 -21.48 0.39
CA VAL A 59 -5.73 -20.16 0.69
C VAL A 59 -4.72 -19.68 -0.36
N ASP A 60 -4.22 -20.58 -1.20
CA ASP A 60 -3.40 -20.25 -2.37
C ASP A 60 -4.25 -19.92 -3.62
N ASN A 61 -5.53 -20.34 -3.62
CA ASN A 61 -6.53 -20.05 -4.64
C ASN A 61 -7.89 -19.83 -3.98
N PRO A 62 -8.05 -18.74 -3.21
CA PRO A 62 -9.23 -18.53 -2.41
C PRO A 62 -10.46 -18.20 -3.29
N ARG A 63 -11.62 -18.58 -2.78
CA ARG A 63 -12.92 -18.21 -3.37
C ARG A 63 -13.02 -16.70 -3.52
N LYS A 64 -13.44 -16.24 -4.67
CA LYS A 64 -13.76 -14.83 -4.91
C LYS A 64 -15.13 -14.50 -4.35
N THR A 65 -15.20 -13.45 -3.53
CA THR A 65 -16.44 -13.02 -2.88
C THR A 65 -16.58 -11.50 -2.92
N PRO A 66 -17.76 -10.94 -2.63
CA PRO A 66 -17.91 -9.50 -2.44
C PRO A 66 -17.07 -8.99 -1.26
N PHE A 67 -17.00 -7.68 -1.09
CA PHE A 67 -16.48 -7.09 0.14
C PHE A 67 -17.31 -7.53 1.35
N LEU A 68 -16.67 -7.74 2.49
CA LEU A 68 -17.39 -8.07 3.73
C LEU A 68 -18.17 -6.88 4.27
N ILE A 69 -17.61 -5.67 4.18
CA ILE A 69 -18.25 -4.43 4.64
C ILE A 69 -18.27 -3.43 3.48
N GLN A 70 -19.39 -2.76 3.30
CA GLN A 70 -19.55 -1.68 2.32
C GLN A 70 -20.18 -0.45 2.96
N GLY A 71 -19.55 0.71 2.78
CA GLY A 71 -20.16 2.00 3.04
C GLY A 71 -21.04 2.44 1.87
N GLN A 72 -22.29 2.81 2.14
CA GLN A 72 -23.26 3.25 1.13
C GLN A 72 -23.64 4.73 1.26
N GLY A 73 -22.89 5.50 2.04
CA GLY A 73 -23.13 6.93 2.22
C GLY A 73 -22.10 7.60 3.12
N PRO A 74 -22.18 8.92 3.31
CA PRO A 74 -21.21 9.68 4.08
C PRO A 74 -21.26 9.35 5.58
N LYS A 75 -20.11 9.62 6.24
CA LYS A 75 -19.91 9.51 7.69
C LYS A 75 -20.14 8.09 8.24
N VAL A 76 -19.87 7.07 7.45
CA VAL A 76 -19.82 5.70 7.96
C VAL A 76 -18.61 5.52 8.88
N TYR A 77 -18.74 4.66 9.91
CA TYR A 77 -17.63 4.39 10.81
C TYR A 77 -17.45 2.89 11.07
N ILE A 78 -16.18 2.47 11.14
CA ILE A 78 -15.76 1.09 11.38
C ILE A 78 -14.69 1.13 12.47
N VAL A 79 -15.01 0.65 13.67
CA VAL A 79 -14.16 0.82 14.85
C VAL A 79 -13.99 -0.48 15.62
N ASN A 80 -12.75 -0.83 15.97
CA ASN A 80 -12.45 -2.07 16.69
C ASN A 80 -13.04 -3.28 15.95
N VAL A 81 -12.67 -3.45 14.69
CA VAL A 81 -13.12 -4.55 13.85
C VAL A 81 -11.92 -5.40 13.43
N THR A 82 -12.09 -6.71 13.50
CA THR A 82 -11.12 -7.66 12.94
C THR A 82 -11.75 -8.41 11.78
N ILE A 83 -11.14 -8.34 10.60
CA ILE A 83 -11.44 -9.24 9.50
C ILE A 83 -10.40 -10.36 9.58
N ALA A 84 -10.66 -11.36 10.43
CA ALA A 84 -9.71 -12.40 10.73
C ALA A 84 -9.25 -13.14 9.47
N VAL A 85 -10.18 -13.41 8.56
CA VAL A 85 -9.92 -13.83 7.17
C VAL A 85 -11.11 -13.48 6.28
N GLY A 86 -10.83 -13.07 5.05
CA GLY A 86 -11.85 -12.79 4.02
C GLY A 86 -11.20 -12.55 2.67
N ASP A 87 -11.98 -12.58 1.60
CA ASP A 87 -11.47 -12.27 0.27
C ASP A 87 -11.19 -10.77 0.13
N LYS A 88 -12.22 -9.95 0.35
CA LYS A 88 -12.17 -8.49 0.30
C LYS A 88 -12.71 -7.91 1.61
N GLY A 89 -12.01 -6.92 2.16
CA GLY A 89 -12.37 -6.34 3.45
C GLY A 89 -13.47 -5.29 3.38
N ILE A 90 -13.08 -4.05 3.07
CA ILE A 90 -13.96 -2.87 3.19
C ILE A 90 -14.00 -2.10 1.88
N ASP A 91 -15.21 -1.90 1.36
CA ASP A 91 -15.52 -1.04 0.22
C ASP A 91 -16.05 0.32 0.70
N LEU A 92 -15.29 1.36 0.47
CA LEU A 92 -15.65 2.77 0.66
C LEU A 92 -15.51 3.54 -0.67
N ALA A 93 -15.60 2.84 -1.82
CA ALA A 93 -15.38 3.41 -3.13
C ALA A 93 -16.60 3.33 -4.03
N SER A 94 -17.53 2.40 -3.79
CA SER A 94 -18.70 2.25 -4.64
C SER A 94 -19.73 3.37 -4.46
N TYR A 95 -19.65 4.12 -3.37
CA TYR A 95 -20.51 5.27 -3.04
C TYR A 95 -19.66 6.42 -2.50
N ASP A 96 -20.22 7.63 -2.49
CA ASP A 96 -19.63 8.74 -1.75
C ASP A 96 -19.68 8.46 -0.23
N THR A 97 -18.54 8.13 0.33
CA THR A 97 -18.38 7.88 1.76
C THR A 97 -17.62 9.01 2.47
N SER A 98 -17.81 10.26 2.02
CA SER A 98 -17.18 11.45 2.62
C SER A 98 -17.28 11.48 4.13
N GLY A 99 -16.18 11.80 4.80
CA GLY A 99 -16.10 11.80 6.27
C GLY A 99 -16.12 10.41 6.89
N HIS A 100 -15.81 9.35 6.14
CA HIS A 100 -15.67 8.00 6.70
C HIS A 100 -14.59 7.96 7.79
N TYR A 101 -14.77 7.08 8.76
CA TYR A 101 -13.86 6.89 9.87
C TYR A 101 -13.57 5.41 10.13
N VAL A 102 -12.31 5.01 9.99
CA VAL A 102 -11.86 3.65 10.29
C VAL A 102 -10.78 3.72 11.37
N ASP A 103 -10.97 2.98 12.46
CA ASP A 103 -10.06 2.97 13.58
C ASP A 103 -9.93 1.59 14.21
N TYR A 104 -8.70 1.17 14.50
CA TYR A 104 -8.39 -0.16 15.03
C TYR A 104 -8.99 -1.29 14.18
N LEU A 105 -8.62 -1.34 12.90
CA LEU A 105 -8.90 -2.46 12.02
C LEU A 105 -7.73 -3.43 12.02
N GLY A 106 -8.00 -4.71 12.32
CA GLY A 106 -7.04 -5.80 12.17
C GLY A 106 -7.52 -6.85 11.16
N GLY A 107 -6.60 -7.65 10.62
CA GLY A 107 -7.04 -8.80 9.83
C GLY A 107 -6.18 -9.17 8.64
N VAL A 108 -6.70 -10.12 7.84
CA VAL A 108 -6.12 -10.53 6.55
C VAL A 108 -7.18 -10.65 5.47
N PRO A 109 -7.59 -9.55 4.86
CA PRO A 109 -8.27 -9.62 3.57
C PRO A 109 -7.27 -10.05 2.49
N LEU A 110 -7.65 -11.06 1.68
CA LEU A 110 -6.69 -11.71 0.78
C LEU A 110 -6.45 -10.96 -0.52
N ARG A 111 -7.45 -10.22 -1.06
CA ARG A 111 -7.30 -9.45 -2.32
C ARG A 111 -7.40 -7.95 -2.15
N ALA A 112 -8.23 -7.47 -1.24
CA ALA A 112 -8.39 -6.05 -1.00
C ALA A 112 -8.64 -5.76 0.49
N GLY A 113 -7.80 -4.92 1.10
CA GLY A 113 -8.02 -4.49 2.49
C GLY A 113 -9.11 -3.44 2.60
N ILE A 114 -8.76 -2.19 2.39
CA ILE A 114 -9.71 -1.08 2.30
C ILE A 114 -9.58 -0.43 0.93
N TRP A 115 -10.71 -0.25 0.26
CA TRP A 115 -10.80 0.50 -0.98
C TRP A 115 -11.59 1.77 -0.74
N VAL A 116 -11.02 2.95 -1.05
CA VAL A 116 -11.64 4.28 -0.94
C VAL A 116 -11.68 4.95 -2.31
N GLY A 117 -12.80 5.53 -2.66
CA GLY A 117 -13.01 6.19 -3.94
C GLY A 117 -14.36 6.88 -4.01
N GLY A 118 -14.99 6.87 -5.20
CA GLY A 118 -16.36 7.35 -5.38
C GLY A 118 -16.56 8.85 -5.09
N GLY A 119 -15.49 9.66 -5.12
CA GLY A 119 -15.55 11.07 -4.79
C GLY A 119 -15.47 11.39 -3.29
N ALA A 120 -15.11 10.43 -2.45
CA ALA A 120 -15.04 10.63 -1.00
C ALA A 120 -14.06 11.75 -0.61
N GLU A 121 -14.43 12.56 0.38
CA GLU A 121 -13.65 13.67 0.90
C GLU A 121 -13.56 13.65 2.43
N GLY A 122 -12.39 14.00 2.98
CA GLY A 122 -12.20 14.19 4.42
C GLY A 122 -12.25 12.90 5.24
N GLY A 123 -11.92 11.76 4.67
CA GLY A 123 -11.88 10.49 5.38
C GLY A 123 -10.67 10.34 6.31
N PHE A 124 -10.80 9.44 7.28
CA PHE A 124 -9.76 9.15 8.26
C PHE A 124 -9.63 7.65 8.50
N ILE A 125 -8.43 7.09 8.25
CA ILE A 125 -8.09 5.68 8.51
C ILE A 125 -6.88 5.66 9.45
N ARG A 126 -7.03 5.02 10.61
CA ARG A 126 -5.92 4.96 11.57
C ARG A 126 -5.84 3.65 12.34
N ASN A 127 -4.65 3.43 12.93
CA ASN A 127 -4.39 2.29 13.82
C ASN A 127 -4.79 0.95 13.21
N MET A 128 -4.49 0.77 11.93
CA MET A 128 -4.82 -0.44 11.20
C MET A 128 -3.62 -1.37 11.15
N GLN A 129 -3.86 -2.68 11.25
CA GLN A 129 -2.86 -3.69 10.97
C GLN A 129 -3.42 -4.81 10.09
N LEU A 130 -2.93 -4.92 8.86
CA LEU A 130 -3.20 -6.07 8.01
C LEU A 130 -2.02 -7.05 8.05
N ASN A 131 -2.32 -8.31 8.42
CA ASN A 131 -1.29 -9.31 8.67
C ASN A 131 -1.85 -10.73 8.52
N PRO A 132 -1.23 -11.62 7.72
CA PRO A 132 -1.68 -13.00 7.54
C PRO A 132 -1.79 -13.83 8.83
N HIS A 133 -1.11 -13.44 9.89
CA HIS A 133 -1.22 -14.15 11.17
C HIS A 133 -2.62 -14.08 11.81
N TYR A 134 -3.43 -13.09 11.48
CA TYR A 134 -4.83 -13.04 11.93
C TYR A 134 -5.63 -14.24 11.43
N GLY A 135 -5.48 -14.62 10.17
CA GLY A 135 -6.19 -15.75 9.60
C GLY A 135 -5.69 -17.13 10.07
N SER A 136 -4.48 -17.20 10.63
CA SER A 136 -3.97 -18.44 11.24
C SER A 136 -4.42 -18.67 12.69
N ARG A 137 -5.02 -17.65 13.30
CA ARG A 137 -5.39 -17.64 14.72
C ARG A 137 -6.83 -17.13 14.89
N LEU A 138 -7.76 -17.88 14.29
CA LEU A 138 -9.17 -17.53 14.39
C LEU A 138 -9.67 -17.62 15.85
N PRO A 139 -10.74 -16.91 16.20
CA PRO A 139 -11.40 -17.07 17.49
C PRO A 139 -11.83 -18.52 17.74
N GLU A 140 -12.11 -18.86 19.00
CA GLU A 140 -12.61 -20.16 19.37
C GLU A 140 -13.80 -20.60 18.51
N GLY A 141 -13.73 -21.82 17.97
CA GLY A 141 -14.70 -22.36 17.02
C GLY A 141 -14.34 -22.21 15.54
N GLY A 142 -13.29 -21.44 15.21
CA GLY A 142 -12.78 -21.31 13.85
C GLY A 142 -11.49 -22.11 13.63
N GLN A 143 -11.37 -22.80 12.51
CA GLN A 143 -10.13 -23.41 12.09
C GLN A 143 -9.30 -22.40 11.31
N GLY A 144 -8.13 -22.03 11.85
CA GLY A 144 -7.21 -21.12 11.20
C GLY A 144 -6.52 -21.72 9.97
N TYR A 145 -6.00 -20.88 9.12
CA TYR A 145 -5.27 -21.25 7.91
C TYR A 145 -3.76 -20.99 8.08
N PRO A 146 -2.87 -21.78 7.44
CA PRO A 146 -1.43 -21.55 7.55
C PRO A 146 -1.03 -20.15 7.04
N ALA A 147 -0.42 -19.34 7.91
CA ALA A 147 -0.03 -17.98 7.60
C ALA A 147 0.89 -17.86 6.38
N VAL A 148 1.78 -18.85 6.19
CA VAL A 148 2.73 -18.88 5.07
C VAL A 148 2.05 -18.94 3.70
N PHE A 149 0.93 -19.66 3.56
CA PHE A 149 0.19 -19.75 2.31
C PHE A 149 -0.57 -18.44 2.05
N MET A 150 -1.24 -17.91 3.08
CA MET A 150 -1.87 -16.59 2.97
C MET A 150 -0.87 -15.51 2.63
N MET A 151 0.32 -15.51 3.23
CA MET A 151 1.40 -14.58 2.94
C MET A 151 1.78 -14.62 1.44
N ARG A 152 2.02 -15.81 0.88
CA ARG A 152 2.34 -15.95 -0.55
C ARG A 152 1.25 -15.38 -1.44
N PHE A 153 -0.01 -15.67 -1.10
CA PHE A 153 -1.14 -15.18 -1.87
C PHE A 153 -1.27 -13.65 -1.81
N VAL A 154 -1.26 -13.05 -0.62
CA VAL A 154 -1.43 -11.59 -0.46
C VAL A 154 -0.27 -10.81 -1.07
N GLN A 155 0.95 -11.35 -1.03
CA GLN A 155 2.13 -10.73 -1.66
C GLN A 155 2.04 -10.66 -3.19
N SER A 156 1.19 -11.46 -3.81
CA SER A 156 0.98 -11.48 -5.27
C SER A 156 -0.37 -10.91 -5.70
N ASN A 157 -1.35 -10.76 -4.79
CA ASN A 157 -2.72 -10.46 -5.16
C ASN A 157 -3.38 -9.34 -4.36
N CYS A 158 -2.86 -8.96 -3.19
CA CYS A 158 -3.54 -8.01 -2.31
C CYS A 158 -3.10 -6.57 -2.53
N SER A 159 -4.08 -5.68 -2.72
CA SER A 159 -3.91 -4.25 -2.44
C SER A 159 -4.43 -3.97 -1.04
N ALA A 160 -3.53 -3.71 -0.08
CA ALA A 160 -3.92 -3.55 1.31
C ALA A 160 -4.76 -2.28 1.53
N LEU A 161 -4.27 -1.14 1.06
CA LEU A 161 -5.00 0.12 1.00
C LEU A 161 -5.05 0.59 -0.46
N LYS A 162 -6.23 0.95 -0.95
CA LYS A 162 -6.45 1.37 -2.32
C LYS A 162 -7.25 2.66 -2.36
N PHE A 163 -6.68 3.68 -3.01
CA PHE A 163 -7.27 5.02 -3.10
C PHE A 163 -7.43 5.43 -4.55
N ALA A 164 -8.64 5.85 -4.90
CA ALA A 164 -9.00 6.30 -6.24
C ALA A 164 -9.48 7.76 -6.24
N ASP A 165 -10.69 8.10 -6.66
CA ASP A 165 -11.24 9.47 -6.57
C ASP A 165 -11.50 9.82 -5.09
N VAL A 166 -10.50 10.36 -4.42
CA VAL A 166 -10.57 10.74 -3.01
C VAL A 166 -9.78 12.02 -2.76
N LYS A 167 -10.25 12.88 -1.84
CA LYS A 167 -9.58 14.14 -1.48
C LYS A 167 -9.49 14.31 0.03
N ASN A 168 -8.47 15.03 0.48
CA ASN A 168 -8.27 15.36 1.89
C ASN A 168 -8.30 14.12 2.82
N GLN A 169 -7.82 12.97 2.28
CA GLN A 169 -7.73 11.73 3.03
C GLN A 169 -6.54 11.75 3.98
N THR A 170 -6.78 11.35 5.23
CA THR A 170 -5.71 11.13 6.19
C THR A 170 -5.59 9.64 6.53
N ILE A 171 -4.37 9.14 6.47
CA ILE A 171 -3.97 7.80 6.89
C ILE A 171 -2.97 7.97 8.03
N PHE A 172 -3.23 7.38 9.19
CA PHE A 172 -2.41 7.58 10.38
C PHE A 172 -2.09 6.28 11.11
N ASN A 173 -0.81 6.03 11.41
CA ASN A 173 -0.35 4.90 12.22
C ASN A 173 -0.90 3.54 11.73
N ASN A 174 -0.68 3.22 10.48
CA ASN A 174 -1.12 1.98 9.87
C ASN A 174 0.08 1.08 9.54
N PHE A 175 -0.12 -0.24 9.65
CA PHE A 175 0.89 -1.23 9.33
C PHE A 175 0.33 -2.31 8.43
N VAL A 176 1.09 -2.67 7.39
CA VAL A 176 0.77 -3.75 6.44
C VAL A 176 1.92 -4.74 6.40
N TYR A 177 1.62 -6.00 6.74
CA TYR A 177 2.56 -7.09 6.62
C TYR A 177 2.16 -8.03 5.48
N GLY A 178 2.91 -7.96 4.37
CA GLY A 178 2.67 -8.73 3.17
C GLY A 178 1.49 -8.22 2.33
N SER A 179 1.78 -7.76 1.14
CA SER A 179 0.81 -7.44 0.09
C SER A 179 1.56 -7.20 -1.22
N VAL A 180 0.86 -7.20 -2.34
CA VAL A 180 1.49 -6.71 -3.57
C VAL A 180 1.67 -5.19 -3.49
N TYR A 181 0.68 -4.47 -2.99
CA TYR A 181 0.74 -3.03 -2.75
C TYR A 181 0.36 -2.71 -1.30
N GLY A 182 1.24 -2.06 -0.56
CA GLY A 182 0.93 -1.53 0.78
C GLY A 182 -0.11 -0.42 0.69
N ILE A 183 0.19 0.63 -0.09
CA ILE A 183 -0.77 1.67 -0.48
C ILE A 183 -0.72 1.82 -2.00
N HIS A 184 -1.90 1.76 -2.63
CA HIS A 184 -2.09 1.82 -4.08
C HIS A 184 -2.99 2.99 -4.45
N PHE A 185 -2.48 3.90 -5.28
CA PHE A 185 -3.18 5.07 -5.80
C PHE A 185 -3.44 4.90 -7.29
N LEU A 186 -4.68 5.05 -7.72
CA LEU A 186 -5.07 4.79 -9.10
C LEU A 186 -6.30 5.62 -9.51
N LYS A 187 -6.62 5.59 -10.80
CA LYS A 187 -7.85 6.18 -11.33
C LYS A 187 -9.07 5.40 -10.88
N ASP A 188 -10.10 6.10 -10.46
CA ASP A 188 -11.38 5.49 -10.12
C ASP A 188 -12.10 5.00 -11.38
N ALA A 189 -12.48 3.73 -11.39
CA ALA A 189 -13.14 3.12 -12.55
C ALA A 189 -14.59 3.59 -12.73
N ILE A 190 -15.24 4.07 -11.66
CA ILE A 190 -16.64 4.51 -11.66
C ILE A 190 -16.71 5.98 -12.07
N THR A 191 -15.95 6.85 -11.39
CA THR A 191 -16.00 8.30 -11.61
C THR A 191 -15.07 8.78 -12.71
N GLY A 192 -14.08 7.97 -13.07
CA GLY A 192 -13.04 8.32 -14.04
C GLY A 192 -12.04 9.37 -13.55
N LYS A 193 -12.04 9.69 -12.24
CA LYS A 193 -11.17 10.69 -11.62
C LYS A 193 -10.00 10.07 -10.87
N TYR A 194 -9.07 10.90 -10.42
CA TYR A 194 -7.81 10.53 -9.78
C TYR A 194 -7.80 10.94 -8.31
N PRO A 195 -6.91 10.31 -7.48
CA PRO A 195 -6.70 10.78 -6.12
C PRO A 195 -6.21 12.23 -6.12
N GLY A 196 -6.76 13.04 -5.22
CA GLY A 196 -6.35 14.42 -5.01
C GLY A 196 -5.23 14.57 -3.97
N GLU A 197 -5.40 15.51 -3.03
CA GLU A 197 -4.46 15.71 -1.92
C GLU A 197 -4.73 14.71 -0.81
N MET A 198 -3.65 14.04 -0.35
CA MET A 198 -3.70 13.03 0.70
C MET A 198 -2.50 13.11 1.63
N THR A 199 -2.70 12.79 2.91
CA THR A 199 -1.65 12.75 3.92
C THR A 199 -1.55 11.36 4.56
N VAL A 200 -0.34 10.80 4.56
CA VAL A 200 0.01 9.51 5.15
C VAL A 200 1.02 9.77 6.27
N ILE A 201 0.71 9.41 7.51
CA ILE A 201 1.56 9.67 8.67
C ILE A 201 1.81 8.36 9.41
N GLY A 202 3.08 8.01 9.61
CA GLY A 202 3.46 6.83 10.38
C GLY A 202 2.99 5.52 9.76
N HIS A 203 3.03 5.41 8.42
CA HIS A 203 2.72 4.16 7.74
C HIS A 203 3.92 3.23 7.78
N GLY A 204 3.71 2.02 8.27
CA GLY A 204 4.65 0.91 8.16
C GLY A 204 4.21 -0.12 7.12
N SER A 205 5.14 -0.62 6.33
CA SER A 205 4.92 -1.79 5.47
C SER A 205 6.10 -2.73 5.57
N ASP A 206 5.83 -4.04 5.71
CA ASP A 206 6.86 -5.07 5.71
C ASP A 206 6.45 -6.24 4.80
N GLY A 207 7.40 -6.74 4.04
CA GLY A 207 7.17 -7.86 3.11
C GLY A 207 6.24 -7.53 1.94
N CYS A 208 5.95 -6.26 1.66
CA CYS A 208 5.21 -5.84 0.48
C CYS A 208 6.08 -5.94 -0.77
N THR A 209 5.45 -6.18 -1.94
CA THR A 209 6.16 -6.08 -3.23
C THR A 209 6.47 -4.63 -3.56
N TYR A 210 5.50 -3.74 -3.36
CA TYR A 210 5.65 -2.28 -3.39
C TYR A 210 4.98 -1.70 -2.15
N SER A 211 5.71 -0.90 -1.39
CA SER A 211 5.14 -0.25 -0.20
C SER A 211 4.16 0.86 -0.58
N LEU A 212 4.54 1.70 -1.56
CA LEU A 212 3.72 2.76 -2.14
C LEU A 212 3.73 2.64 -3.65
N PHE A 213 2.57 2.51 -4.27
CA PHE A 213 2.42 2.49 -5.73
C PHE A 213 1.44 3.57 -6.19
N VAL A 214 1.92 4.53 -6.98
CA VAL A 214 1.10 5.51 -7.69
C VAL A 214 0.98 5.02 -9.13
N GLU A 215 -0.12 4.33 -9.45
CA GLU A 215 -0.37 3.79 -10.80
C GLU A 215 -0.90 4.86 -11.73
N ASP A 216 -1.92 5.60 -11.28
CA ASP A 216 -2.55 6.67 -12.03
C ASP A 216 -2.60 7.95 -11.19
N ALA A 217 -2.34 9.09 -11.81
CA ALA A 217 -2.39 10.40 -11.14
C ALA A 217 -2.57 11.55 -12.14
N ASP A 218 -3.32 12.57 -11.75
CA ASP A 218 -3.42 13.81 -12.52
C ASP A 218 -2.53 14.93 -11.94
N LYS A 219 -2.58 16.11 -12.54
CA LYS A 219 -1.79 17.27 -12.09
C LYS A 219 -2.11 17.76 -10.68
N ASN A 220 -3.29 17.42 -10.16
CA ASN A 220 -3.74 17.82 -8.82
C ASN A 220 -3.43 16.76 -7.76
N THR A 221 -2.98 15.58 -8.17
CA THR A 221 -2.59 14.51 -7.25
C THR A 221 -1.36 14.93 -6.47
N LYS A 222 -1.50 15.00 -5.13
CA LYS A 222 -0.43 15.34 -4.20
C LYS A 222 -0.51 14.45 -2.98
N ILE A 223 0.42 13.53 -2.86
CA ILE A 223 0.50 12.58 -1.75
C ILE A 223 1.69 12.96 -0.88
N ILE A 224 1.47 13.15 0.42
CA ILE A 224 2.51 13.48 1.39
C ILE A 224 2.61 12.33 2.39
N ALA A 225 3.74 11.63 2.41
CA ALA A 225 4.03 10.56 3.36
C ALA A 225 5.07 11.03 4.39
N ILE A 226 4.73 10.97 5.67
CA ILE A 226 5.54 11.48 6.77
C ILE A 226 5.83 10.35 7.75
N ASN A 227 7.08 10.23 8.22
CA ASN A 227 7.49 9.25 9.23
C ASN A 227 7.09 7.81 8.85
N SER A 228 7.24 7.45 7.60
CA SER A 228 6.90 6.11 7.11
C SER A 228 8.10 5.17 7.23
N GLU A 229 7.83 3.91 7.59
CA GLU A 229 8.83 2.85 7.61
C GLU A 229 8.49 1.81 6.54
N LEU A 230 9.26 1.81 5.45
CA LEU A 230 8.99 1.02 4.28
C LEU A 230 10.02 -0.12 4.18
N VAL A 231 9.54 -1.34 4.40
CA VAL A 231 10.35 -2.56 4.42
C VAL A 231 9.87 -3.52 3.35
N ASN A 232 10.76 -3.88 2.45
CA ASN A 232 10.45 -4.88 1.44
C ASN A 232 11.36 -6.09 1.60
N THR A 233 10.80 -7.27 1.44
CA THR A 233 11.56 -8.52 1.42
C THR A 233 11.64 -9.05 0.00
N LYS A 234 12.79 -9.66 -0.35
CA LYS A 234 12.95 -10.33 -1.63
C LYS A 234 12.08 -11.58 -1.65
N ILE A 235 11.10 -11.64 -2.58
CA ILE A 235 10.41 -12.89 -2.89
C ILE A 235 11.14 -13.54 -4.06
N PRO A 236 11.51 -14.82 -4.00
CA PRO A 236 12.14 -15.51 -5.12
C PRO A 236 11.27 -15.41 -6.38
N ASN A 237 11.91 -15.19 -7.53
CA ASN A 237 11.31 -15.18 -8.87
C ASN A 237 10.43 -13.96 -9.24
N GLU A 238 10.40 -12.91 -8.42
CA GLU A 238 9.71 -11.66 -8.81
C GLU A 238 10.68 -10.66 -9.46
N PRO A 239 10.34 -10.10 -10.63
CA PRO A 239 11.33 -9.45 -11.48
C PRO A 239 11.83 -8.10 -10.98
N VAL A 240 11.03 -7.28 -10.33
CA VAL A 240 11.44 -5.94 -9.88
C VAL A 240 10.62 -5.49 -8.67
N ARG A 241 11.30 -5.02 -7.63
CA ARG A 241 10.69 -4.49 -6.42
C ARG A 241 11.34 -3.20 -6.02
N SER A 242 10.49 -2.29 -5.61
CA SER A 242 10.91 -1.05 -4.99
C SER A 242 9.98 -0.70 -3.83
N TYR A 243 10.47 0.10 -2.91
CA TYR A 243 9.58 0.65 -1.87
C TYR A 243 8.53 1.56 -2.48
N VAL A 244 8.98 2.38 -3.44
CA VAL A 244 8.15 3.36 -4.13
C VAL A 244 8.17 3.07 -5.63
N LEU A 245 6.97 2.98 -6.22
CA LEU A 245 6.78 2.94 -7.66
C LEU A 245 5.84 4.07 -8.05
N MET A 246 6.27 4.97 -8.93
CA MET A 246 5.45 6.05 -9.47
C MET A 246 5.36 5.94 -11.00
N GLY A 247 4.17 5.64 -11.48
CA GLY A 247 3.87 5.33 -12.87
C GLY A 247 4.06 3.86 -13.24
N ASP A 248 3.18 3.35 -14.08
CA ASP A 248 3.29 2.01 -14.65
C ASP A 248 4.50 1.92 -15.61
N LYS A 249 5.12 0.77 -15.66
CA LYS A 249 6.25 0.48 -16.55
C LYS A 249 5.85 0.51 -18.04
N VAL A 250 4.62 0.13 -18.35
CA VAL A 250 4.12 -0.02 -19.73
C VAL A 250 3.38 1.24 -20.18
N ASN A 251 2.58 1.83 -19.31
CA ASN A 251 1.75 3.00 -19.59
C ASN A 251 2.22 4.20 -18.75
N THR A 252 3.34 4.79 -19.12
CA THR A 252 3.92 5.93 -18.37
C THR A 252 3.02 7.16 -18.37
N ASP A 253 2.12 7.31 -19.34
CA ASP A 253 1.22 8.46 -19.48
C ASP A 253 0.04 8.47 -18.49
N LYS A 254 -0.15 7.39 -17.75
CA LYS A 254 -1.16 7.32 -16.68
C LYS A 254 -0.87 8.25 -15.51
N VAL A 255 0.37 8.64 -15.31
CA VAL A 255 0.77 9.61 -14.28
C VAL A 255 1.14 10.92 -14.95
N HIS A 256 0.46 12.00 -14.56
CA HIS A 256 0.77 13.35 -15.06
C HIS A 256 2.16 13.79 -14.62
N PRO A 257 2.95 14.49 -15.47
CA PRO A 257 4.30 14.95 -15.12
C PRO A 257 4.39 15.84 -13.87
N ASP A 258 3.32 16.53 -13.50
CA ASP A 258 3.25 17.40 -12.33
C ASP A 258 2.61 16.75 -11.09
N ALA A 259 2.16 15.49 -11.18
CA ALA A 259 1.70 14.73 -10.03
C ALA A 259 2.84 14.54 -9.03
N LYS A 260 2.54 14.61 -7.72
CA LYS A 260 3.57 14.67 -6.67
C LYS A 260 3.40 13.59 -5.62
N LEU A 261 4.50 12.91 -5.30
CA LEU A 261 4.65 12.10 -4.10
C LEU A 261 5.82 12.67 -3.29
N ILE A 262 5.56 13.08 -2.05
CA ILE A 262 6.56 13.67 -1.15
C ILE A 262 6.72 12.74 0.04
N LEU A 263 7.95 12.26 0.27
CA LEU A 263 8.30 11.44 1.42
C LEU A 263 9.19 12.26 2.35
N TYR A 264 8.70 12.48 3.55
CA TYR A 264 9.41 13.24 4.57
C TYR A 264 9.75 12.37 5.76
N ASN A 265 11.01 12.41 6.22
CA ASN A 265 11.51 11.63 7.37
C ASN A 265 11.09 10.16 7.33
N SER A 266 11.29 9.52 6.17
CA SER A 266 10.90 8.13 5.95
C SER A 266 12.12 7.22 5.89
N ALA A 267 11.98 6.01 6.42
CA ALA A 267 13.03 5.00 6.45
C ALA A 267 12.74 3.89 5.43
N PHE A 268 13.79 3.46 4.73
CA PHE A 268 13.76 2.42 3.71
C PHE A 268 14.79 1.36 4.07
N TRP A 269 14.35 0.15 4.34
CA TRP A 269 15.26 -0.96 4.62
C TRP A 269 14.68 -2.32 4.18
N GLY A 270 15.54 -3.33 4.08
CA GLY A 270 15.18 -4.64 3.52
C GLY A 270 16.01 -4.97 2.30
N SER A 271 15.48 -5.76 1.37
CA SER A 271 16.22 -6.27 0.20
C SER A 271 15.53 -6.00 -1.15
N PRO A 272 14.94 -4.83 -1.42
CA PRO A 272 14.43 -4.55 -2.76
C PRO A 272 15.57 -4.32 -3.73
N VAL A 273 15.31 -4.50 -5.02
CA VAL A 273 16.29 -4.18 -6.06
C VAL A 273 16.49 -2.68 -6.17
N PHE A 274 15.39 -1.91 -6.03
CA PHE A 274 15.41 -0.43 -6.09
C PHE A 274 14.79 0.18 -4.84
N GLY A 275 15.33 1.30 -4.40
CA GLY A 275 14.68 2.15 -3.39
C GLY A 275 13.40 2.77 -3.95
N ALA A 276 13.50 3.45 -5.09
CA ALA A 276 12.38 4.01 -5.81
C ALA A 276 12.55 3.85 -7.32
N ILE A 277 11.43 3.62 -8.02
CA ILE A 277 11.35 3.67 -9.49
C ILE A 277 10.35 4.75 -9.87
N ILE A 278 10.78 5.69 -10.71
CA ILE A 278 9.97 6.82 -11.15
C ILE A 278 9.86 6.77 -12.67
N ASN A 279 8.71 6.33 -13.15
CA ASN A 279 8.42 6.24 -14.59
C ASN A 279 7.82 7.54 -15.12
N ASN A 280 7.12 8.32 -14.29
CA ASN A 280 6.63 9.67 -14.58
C ASN A 280 6.31 10.41 -13.26
N GLY A 281 5.94 11.71 -13.33
CA GLY A 281 5.63 12.52 -12.16
C GLY A 281 6.86 13.02 -11.41
N ILE A 282 6.66 13.46 -10.18
CA ILE A 282 7.68 14.05 -9.30
C ILE A 282 7.68 13.31 -7.97
N VAL A 283 8.82 12.73 -7.59
CA VAL A 283 9.00 12.17 -6.25
C VAL A 283 10.06 12.97 -5.51
N SER A 284 9.71 13.45 -4.31
CA SER A 284 10.62 14.15 -3.42
C SER A 284 10.92 13.33 -2.18
N PHE A 285 12.19 13.15 -1.88
CA PHE A 285 12.69 12.55 -0.64
C PHE A 285 13.34 13.64 0.20
N GLN A 286 12.82 13.87 1.39
CA GLN A 286 13.33 14.88 2.32
C GLN A 286 13.64 14.20 3.66
N GLN A 287 14.88 14.30 4.14
CA GLN A 287 15.33 13.64 5.36
C GLN A 287 15.08 12.13 5.35
N ALA A 288 15.14 11.50 4.19
CA ALA A 288 14.91 10.06 4.05
C ALA A 288 16.15 9.26 4.43
N ASN A 289 15.94 8.07 4.99
CA ASN A 289 17.01 7.15 5.36
C ASN A 289 16.95 5.89 4.49
N PHE A 290 17.89 5.75 3.56
CA PHE A 290 18.06 4.57 2.71
C PHE A 290 19.12 3.64 3.32
N SER A 291 18.72 2.82 4.28
CA SER A 291 19.65 2.02 5.09
C SER A 291 19.84 0.58 4.64
N ARG A 292 19.50 0.11 3.57
CA ARG A 292 19.75 -1.22 2.99
C ARG A 292 18.92 -1.43 1.71
N SER A 293 18.74 -0.40 0.94
CA SER A 293 18.16 -0.58 -0.40
C SER A 293 19.13 -1.43 -1.23
N GLY A 294 18.62 -2.37 -1.99
CA GLY A 294 19.39 -3.28 -2.83
C GLY A 294 20.47 -2.60 -3.69
N THR A 295 20.46 -2.77 -4.98
CA THR A 295 21.52 -2.27 -5.85
C THR A 295 21.42 -0.79 -6.23
N GLN A 296 20.23 -0.17 -6.12
CA GLN A 296 20.02 1.22 -6.54
C GLN A 296 19.08 1.97 -5.60
N GLY A 297 19.45 3.20 -5.22
CA GLY A 297 18.60 4.04 -4.39
C GLY A 297 17.40 4.58 -5.17
N VAL A 298 17.65 5.38 -6.23
CA VAL A 298 16.60 6.05 -7.01
C VAL A 298 16.81 5.81 -8.51
N ASP A 299 15.84 5.22 -9.20
CA ASP A 299 15.85 4.96 -10.64
C ASP A 299 14.78 5.84 -11.33
N VAL A 300 15.20 6.92 -11.98
CA VAL A 300 14.32 7.84 -12.71
C VAL A 300 14.31 7.48 -14.18
N ARG A 301 13.25 6.83 -14.62
CA ARG A 301 13.09 6.35 -16.00
C ARG A 301 12.37 7.36 -16.88
N GLY A 302 11.45 8.17 -16.33
CA GLY A 302 10.67 9.19 -17.06
C GLY A 302 10.48 10.42 -16.21
N GLY A 303 10.07 10.65 -15.13
CA GLY A 303 9.74 11.84 -14.34
C GLY A 303 10.93 12.60 -13.76
N LYS A 304 10.73 13.08 -12.54
CA LYS A 304 11.73 13.85 -11.78
C LYS A 304 11.89 13.28 -10.37
N ALA A 305 13.11 13.35 -9.83
CA ALA A 305 13.38 13.09 -8.42
C ALA A 305 14.05 14.30 -7.77
N HIS A 306 13.65 14.61 -6.54
CA HIS A 306 14.31 15.57 -5.68
C HIS A 306 14.73 14.87 -4.39
N VAL A 307 16.00 14.91 -4.03
CA VAL A 307 16.54 14.22 -2.86
C VAL A 307 17.33 15.23 -2.02
N PHE A 308 16.77 15.56 -0.86
CA PHE A 308 17.32 16.58 0.02
C PHE A 308 17.62 16.03 1.41
N THR A 309 18.77 16.39 1.97
CA THR A 309 19.16 16.09 3.35
C THR A 309 18.92 14.63 3.76
N SER A 310 19.10 13.71 2.81
CA SER A 310 18.83 12.29 2.98
C SER A 310 20.12 11.50 3.23
N TYR A 311 19.97 10.33 3.84
CA TYR A 311 21.07 9.47 4.24
C TYR A 311 21.08 8.18 3.43
N PHE A 312 22.22 7.84 2.83
CA PHE A 312 22.46 6.62 2.06
C PHE A 312 23.51 5.75 2.74
N ALA A 313 23.05 4.69 3.41
CA ALA A 313 23.92 3.81 4.21
C ALA A 313 24.43 2.59 3.46
N GLN A 314 24.16 2.46 2.17
CA GLN A 314 24.49 1.26 1.43
C GLN A 314 25.98 1.20 1.08
N LYS A 315 26.65 0.07 1.40
CA LYS A 315 27.95 -0.28 0.84
C LYS A 315 27.75 -0.76 -0.60
N ILE A 316 28.55 -0.25 -1.52
CA ILE A 316 28.71 -0.85 -2.84
C ILE A 316 29.34 -2.23 -2.61
N VAL A 317 28.65 -3.29 -3.01
CA VAL A 317 29.21 -4.64 -2.96
C VAL A 317 30.26 -4.72 -4.07
N GLU A 318 31.53 -4.91 -3.70
CA GLU A 318 32.60 -5.18 -4.65
C GLU A 318 32.25 -6.44 -5.45
N GLY A 319 32.27 -6.34 -6.78
CA GLY A 319 32.05 -7.47 -7.69
C GLY A 319 30.75 -7.39 -8.51
N THR A 320 29.88 -6.41 -8.30
CA THR A 320 28.81 -6.11 -9.24
C THR A 320 29.34 -5.25 -10.37
N ASN A 321 29.11 -5.68 -11.61
CA ASN A 321 29.61 -4.99 -12.82
C ASN A 321 29.21 -3.51 -12.83
N GLY A 322 30.06 -2.64 -12.38
CA GLY A 322 30.23 -1.18 -12.57
C GLY A 322 29.07 -0.26 -12.97
N SER A 323 27.86 -0.77 -13.17
CA SER A 323 26.70 -0.03 -13.68
C SER A 323 25.72 0.44 -12.59
N GLU A 324 25.96 0.13 -11.33
CA GLU A 324 25.02 0.34 -10.25
C GLU A 324 25.46 1.53 -9.39
N GLY A 325 24.69 2.61 -9.46
CA GLY A 325 24.86 3.81 -8.66
C GLY A 325 23.66 4.08 -7.75
N TYR A 326 23.80 4.96 -6.78
CA TYR A 326 22.71 5.38 -5.91
C TYR A 326 21.60 6.12 -6.66
N ALA A 327 21.90 6.62 -7.87
CA ALA A 327 20.89 7.26 -8.72
C ALA A 327 21.15 6.93 -10.19
N ARG A 328 20.08 6.59 -10.86
CA ARG A 328 20.05 6.35 -12.29
C ARG A 328 19.06 7.30 -12.96
N LEU A 329 19.51 8.01 -13.97
CA LEU A 329 18.67 8.77 -14.87
C LEU A 329 18.57 8.04 -16.21
N GLY A 330 17.41 7.46 -16.49
CA GLY A 330 17.13 6.74 -17.73
C GLY A 330 16.95 7.69 -18.93
N ILE A 331 16.78 7.10 -20.11
CA ILE A 331 16.71 7.84 -21.39
C ILE A 331 15.57 8.87 -21.39
N GLN A 332 14.41 8.56 -20.82
CA GLN A 332 13.26 9.45 -20.73
C GLN A 332 13.19 10.24 -19.42
N GLY A 333 14.13 10.02 -18.50
CA GLY A 333 14.20 10.74 -17.23
C GLY A 333 14.46 12.24 -17.45
N LYS A 334 13.71 13.09 -16.76
CA LYS A 334 13.80 14.56 -16.92
C LYS A 334 14.91 15.16 -16.07
N SER A 335 14.90 14.87 -14.77
CA SER A 335 15.93 15.38 -13.87
C SER A 335 16.01 14.62 -12.55
N ILE A 336 17.18 14.70 -11.95
CA ILE A 336 17.42 14.34 -10.56
C ILE A 336 18.18 15.49 -9.90
N GLU A 337 17.63 15.96 -8.76
CA GLU A 337 18.29 16.94 -7.90
C GLU A 337 18.74 16.26 -6.61
N PHE A 338 20.05 16.41 -6.29
CA PHE A 338 20.64 15.92 -5.06
C PHE A 338 21.30 17.07 -4.30
N THR A 339 20.81 17.35 -3.09
CA THR A 339 21.30 18.50 -2.33
C THR A 339 21.44 18.16 -0.84
N ASN A 340 22.63 18.40 -0.29
CA ASN A 340 22.96 18.22 1.13
C ASN A 340 22.71 16.80 1.65
N ASN A 341 22.96 15.76 0.86
CA ASN A 341 22.79 14.39 1.28
C ASN A 341 24.10 13.82 1.89
N TYR A 342 23.94 12.80 2.71
CA TYR A 342 25.05 12.11 3.34
C TYR A 342 25.18 10.67 2.81
N TYR A 343 26.42 10.25 2.49
CA TYR A 343 26.73 8.96 1.91
C TYR A 343 27.84 8.25 2.69
N ILE A 344 27.65 6.98 3.06
CA ILE A 344 28.69 6.20 3.76
C ILE A 344 29.79 5.71 2.80
N SER A 345 29.46 5.42 1.54
CA SER A 345 30.42 4.92 0.55
C SER A 345 30.22 5.62 -0.79
N GLY A 346 31.25 5.55 -1.64
CA GLY A 346 31.32 6.28 -2.91
C GLY A 346 30.01 6.32 -3.67
N PHE A 347 29.59 7.51 -4.00
CA PHE A 347 28.33 7.81 -4.68
C PHE A 347 28.55 7.74 -6.19
N ARG A 348 27.63 7.13 -6.93
CA ARG A 348 27.65 7.07 -8.38
C ARG A 348 26.35 7.53 -8.98
N PHE A 349 26.43 8.41 -9.96
CA PHE A 349 25.34 8.78 -10.84
C PHE A 349 25.50 8.06 -12.18
N ASN A 350 24.48 7.32 -12.59
CA ASN A 350 24.42 6.75 -13.93
C ASN A 350 23.43 7.55 -14.76
N LYS A 351 23.86 8.01 -15.91
CA LYS A 351 23.05 8.78 -16.84
C LYS A 351 23.07 8.17 -18.22
N SER A 352 21.91 7.87 -18.80
CA SER A 352 21.79 7.30 -20.15
C SER A 352 20.94 8.16 -21.11
N GLY A 353 20.44 9.33 -20.66
CA GLY A 353 19.63 10.23 -21.46
C GLY A 353 20.10 11.68 -21.40
N GLU A 354 19.31 12.60 -21.95
CA GLU A 354 19.62 14.04 -21.99
C GLU A 354 19.17 14.80 -20.72
N GLY A 355 18.43 14.15 -19.83
CA GLY A 355 17.95 14.77 -18.60
C GLY A 355 19.07 15.34 -17.72
N LEU A 356 18.72 16.15 -16.73
CA LEU A 356 19.67 16.87 -15.88
C LEU A 356 19.89 16.15 -14.54
N ILE A 357 21.14 15.97 -14.15
CA ILE A 357 21.52 15.64 -12.77
C ILE A 357 22.24 16.88 -12.22
N TYR A 358 21.72 17.44 -11.13
CA TYR A 358 22.23 18.69 -10.55
C TYR A 358 22.07 18.71 -9.03
N GLY A 359 22.58 19.75 -8.40
CA GLY A 359 22.55 19.93 -6.96
C GLY A 359 23.93 20.02 -6.35
N SER A 360 24.03 20.26 -5.03
CA SER A 360 25.30 20.46 -4.32
C SER A 360 26.17 19.21 -4.26
N ASP A 361 25.57 18.04 -4.38
CA ASP A 361 26.25 16.75 -4.22
C ASP A 361 26.90 16.25 -5.52
N LYS A 362 26.63 16.91 -6.62
CA LYS A 362 27.27 16.61 -7.90
C LYS A 362 28.67 17.22 -7.90
N LYS A 363 29.68 16.39 -7.69
CA LYS A 363 31.09 16.72 -7.87
C LYS A 363 31.65 16.14 -9.16
#